data_912809624941d18a764a68833a3d1f20
#
_entry.id   912809624941d18a764a68833a3d1f20
#
_cell.length_a   1.000
_cell.length_b   1.000
_cell.length_c   1.000
_cell.angle_alpha   90.00
_cell.angle_beta   90.00
_cell.angle_gamma   90.00
#
_symmetry.space_group_name_H-M   'P 1'
#
loop_
_entity.id
_entity.type
_entity.pdbx_description
1 polymer ?
#
loop_
_entity_poly.entity_id
_entity_poly.type
_entity_poly.pdbx_seq_one_letter_code
_entity_poly.pdbx_strand_id
1 'polypeptide(L)'
;MAHYAAGGAPPAVLPRSPGLSRKGVPRKGPGERRKLKAVVSEQLSRDVLRLLREEIHTDTVLSVGGSLFKVHRAVLLARAPGFYFHVNGQTPSGLTNELVPVDNVDASELRAFLQIVYSSNKSIKSYEEEILKKMKVGSVMPEKKPDVGFQECGNLSDSFLGKCETQEDFTGGGGSFISSDNYDLEPASELGEDLLKLYVKQCCPDIGICVDGQSFRAHRAILSARSGYFAAMLSGCWAESSQECVTLQGITQGEMNVVMHFMYGGTLDFPDKTNVGQILNVADMYGLEGLREVAIYVLRRDYCNFFQKPVPRTLASVLECLIIAHSVGVESLFADCMNWIIDHFARFWSERSFANVPPEIQKTCLNMLIQSLVSIT
;
A
#
# COMPACT_ATOMS: atom_id res chain seq x y z
N MET A 1 -6.33 7.18 -36.11
CA MET A 1 -6.91 8.53 -35.91
C MET A 1 -8.37 8.37 -35.60
N ALA A 2 -8.73 8.49 -34.34
CA ALA A 2 -10.12 8.65 -33.93
C ALA A 2 -10.12 9.56 -32.70
N HIS A 3 -10.47 10.84 -32.95
CA HIS A 3 -10.68 11.83 -31.91
C HIS A 3 -12.00 11.52 -31.19
N TYR A 4 -11.93 11.11 -29.94
CA TYR A 4 -13.05 11.21 -29.01
C TYR A 4 -12.89 12.47 -28.18
N ALA A 5 -13.52 13.56 -28.63
CA ALA A 5 -13.77 14.74 -27.82
C ALA A 5 -15.02 14.47 -26.97
N ALA A 6 -14.82 14.00 -25.75
CA ALA A 6 -15.86 14.01 -24.72
C ALA A 6 -15.70 15.30 -23.91
N GLY A 7 -16.50 16.33 -24.25
CA GLY A 7 -16.71 17.51 -23.42
C GLY A 7 -17.51 17.11 -22.16
N GLY A 8 -16.82 16.63 -21.13
CA GLY A 8 -17.36 16.48 -19.79
C GLY A 8 -17.23 17.80 -19.04
N ALA A 9 -18.33 18.29 -18.44
CA ALA A 9 -18.28 19.40 -17.50
C ALA A 9 -17.30 19.09 -16.37
N PRO A 10 -16.55 20.09 -15.84
CA PRO A 10 -15.64 19.84 -14.73
C PRO A 10 -16.41 19.30 -13.53
N PRO A 11 -15.87 18.29 -12.84
CA PRO A 11 -16.50 17.75 -11.64
C PRO A 11 -16.67 18.86 -10.61
N ALA A 12 -17.83 18.92 -9.98
CA ALA A 12 -18.13 19.85 -8.92
C ALA A 12 -17.05 19.72 -7.83
N VAL A 13 -16.39 20.84 -7.52
CA VAL A 13 -15.40 20.91 -6.42
C VAL A 13 -16.14 20.64 -5.13
N LEU A 14 -15.98 19.44 -4.58
CA LEU A 14 -16.52 19.08 -3.27
C LEU A 14 -15.86 19.95 -2.20
N PRO A 15 -16.61 20.46 -1.21
CA PRO A 15 -16.07 21.30 -0.15
C PRO A 15 -15.01 20.55 0.65
N ARG A 16 -13.91 21.24 0.98
CA ARG A 16 -12.79 20.70 1.76
C ARG A 16 -13.26 20.38 3.18
N SER A 17 -12.99 19.18 3.64
CA SER A 17 -13.30 18.71 4.99
C SER A 17 -12.77 19.66 6.07
N PRO A 18 -13.56 20.01 7.10
CA PRO A 18 -13.05 20.72 8.24
C PRO A 18 -12.08 19.84 9.00
N GLY A 19 -10.84 20.30 9.21
CA GLY A 19 -9.79 19.60 9.93
C GLY A 19 -10.25 19.19 11.34
N LEU A 20 -10.63 17.93 11.50
CA LEU A 20 -10.96 17.33 12.79
C LEU A 20 -9.65 16.94 13.49
N SER A 21 -9.29 17.78 14.50
CA SER A 21 -8.20 17.46 15.42
C SER A 21 -8.39 16.07 16.04
N ARG A 22 -7.43 15.16 15.83
CA ARG A 22 -7.45 13.74 16.28
C ARG A 22 -7.43 13.55 17.81
N LYS A 23 -7.44 14.61 18.63
CA LYS A 23 -7.40 14.50 20.09
C LYS A 23 -8.81 14.35 20.67
N GLY A 24 -9.18 13.12 21.04
CA GLY A 24 -10.29 12.86 21.97
C GLY A 24 -11.51 12.10 21.47
N VAL A 25 -11.48 11.40 20.32
CA VAL A 25 -12.61 10.54 19.91
C VAL A 25 -12.48 9.16 20.57
N PRO A 26 -13.48 8.66 21.31
CA PRO A 26 -13.45 7.29 21.84
C PRO A 26 -13.41 6.32 20.66
N ARG A 27 -12.34 5.55 20.55
CA ARG A 27 -12.15 4.53 19.50
C ARG A 27 -13.12 3.37 19.73
N LYS A 28 -14.35 3.48 19.23
CA LYS A 28 -15.26 2.33 19.13
C LYS A 28 -15.17 1.81 17.70
N GLY A 29 -14.48 0.72 17.54
CA GLY A 29 -14.26 0.01 16.29
C GLY A 29 -13.00 -0.87 16.33
N PRO A 30 -12.44 -1.19 17.55
CA PRO A 30 -11.20 -1.98 17.60
C PRO A 30 -11.36 -3.35 16.93
N GLY A 31 -12.59 -3.89 16.88
CA GLY A 31 -12.91 -5.14 16.20
C GLY A 31 -12.91 -5.00 14.67
N GLU A 32 -13.46 -3.90 14.13
CA GLU A 32 -13.49 -3.65 12.69
C GLU A 32 -12.08 -3.35 12.15
N ARG A 33 -11.32 -2.51 12.88
CA ARG A 33 -9.92 -2.24 12.51
C ARG A 33 -9.08 -3.51 12.48
N ARG A 34 -9.24 -4.39 13.49
CA ARG A 34 -8.50 -5.66 13.55
C ARG A 34 -8.85 -6.57 12.37
N LYS A 35 -10.15 -6.67 12.02
CA LYS A 35 -10.60 -7.46 10.87
C LYS A 35 -10.03 -6.90 9.57
N LEU A 36 -10.14 -5.60 9.36
CA LEU A 36 -9.59 -4.93 8.18
C LEU A 36 -8.07 -5.12 8.07
N LYS A 37 -7.34 -4.95 9.18
CA LYS A 37 -5.89 -5.18 9.25
C LYS A 37 -5.53 -6.61 8.85
N ALA A 38 -6.29 -7.60 9.31
CA ALA A 38 -6.07 -9.00 8.95
C ALA A 38 -6.33 -9.26 7.46
N VAL A 39 -7.42 -8.71 6.90
CA VAL A 39 -7.75 -8.85 5.47
C VAL A 39 -6.68 -8.20 4.59
N VAL A 40 -6.27 -6.97 4.90
CA VAL A 40 -5.25 -6.23 4.11
C VAL A 40 -3.89 -6.92 4.21
N SER A 41 -3.51 -7.40 5.39
CA SER A 41 -2.24 -8.11 5.57
C SER A 41 -2.22 -9.46 4.85
N GLU A 42 -3.32 -10.19 4.84
CA GLU A 42 -3.46 -11.45 4.11
C GLU A 42 -3.42 -11.22 2.59
N GLN A 43 -4.07 -10.16 2.10
CA GLN A 43 -4.01 -9.79 0.70
C GLN A 43 -2.57 -9.44 0.29
N LEU A 44 -1.87 -8.61 1.08
CA LEU A 44 -0.48 -8.26 0.81
C LEU A 44 0.41 -9.51 0.72
N SER A 45 0.28 -10.42 1.69
CA SER A 45 1.01 -11.68 1.72
C SER A 45 0.75 -12.54 0.47
N ARG A 46 -0.49 -12.69 0.06
CA ARG A 46 -0.85 -13.45 -1.16
C ARG A 46 -0.28 -12.83 -2.43
N ASP A 47 -0.37 -11.50 -2.52
CA ASP A 47 0.11 -10.76 -3.70
C ASP A 47 1.63 -10.87 -3.83
N VAL A 48 2.38 -10.72 -2.73
CA VAL A 48 3.85 -10.86 -2.73
C VAL A 48 4.27 -12.31 -2.98
N LEU A 49 3.57 -13.30 -2.40
CA LEU A 49 3.86 -14.72 -2.67
C LEU A 49 3.60 -15.09 -4.14
N ARG A 50 2.62 -14.45 -4.79
CA ARG A 50 2.35 -14.62 -6.22
C ARG A 50 3.54 -14.23 -7.08
N LEU A 51 4.29 -13.19 -6.71
CA LEU A 51 5.54 -12.81 -7.41
C LEU A 51 6.53 -13.98 -7.51
N LEU A 52 6.70 -14.71 -6.42
CA LEU A 52 7.60 -15.87 -6.39
C LEU A 52 7.06 -17.04 -7.23
N ARG A 53 5.76 -17.31 -7.15
CA ARG A 53 5.13 -18.46 -7.82
C ARG A 53 5.02 -18.29 -9.33
N GLU A 54 4.71 -17.08 -9.78
CA GLU A 54 4.50 -16.74 -11.19
C GLU A 54 5.74 -16.10 -11.83
N GLU A 55 6.83 -15.94 -11.07
CA GLU A 55 8.11 -15.37 -11.53
C GLU A 55 7.95 -14.00 -12.19
N ILE A 56 7.06 -13.14 -11.64
CA ILE A 56 6.70 -11.83 -12.21
C ILE A 56 7.84 -10.82 -12.01
N HIS A 57 8.46 -10.32 -13.08
CA HIS A 57 9.55 -9.35 -13.04
C HIS A 57 10.73 -9.76 -12.13
N THR A 58 11.11 -11.03 -12.18
CA THR A 58 12.29 -11.52 -11.45
C THR A 58 13.58 -10.91 -12.00
N ASP A 59 14.51 -10.57 -11.14
CA ASP A 59 15.77 -9.89 -11.49
C ASP A 59 17.02 -10.63 -10.98
N THR A 60 16.85 -11.77 -10.31
CA THR A 60 17.94 -12.59 -9.76
C THR A 60 17.59 -14.07 -9.85
N VAL A 61 18.60 -14.90 -10.10
CA VAL A 61 18.45 -16.36 -10.14
C VAL A 61 19.39 -16.99 -9.11
N LEU A 62 18.85 -17.68 -8.11
CA LEU A 62 19.61 -18.47 -7.14
C LEU A 62 19.74 -19.90 -7.64
N SER A 63 20.93 -20.49 -7.51
CA SER A 63 21.22 -21.87 -7.91
C SER A 63 21.62 -22.73 -6.73
N VAL A 64 20.93 -23.83 -6.51
CA VAL A 64 21.20 -24.80 -5.44
C VAL A 64 21.12 -26.21 -5.99
N GLY A 65 22.23 -26.94 -5.99
CA GLY A 65 22.26 -28.37 -6.41
C GLY A 65 21.65 -28.62 -7.80
N GLY A 66 21.82 -27.68 -8.73
CA GLY A 66 21.21 -27.74 -10.08
C GLY A 66 19.79 -27.26 -10.19
N SER A 67 19.13 -26.92 -9.07
CA SER A 67 17.80 -26.27 -9.07
C SER A 67 17.93 -24.75 -9.16
N LEU A 68 17.10 -24.12 -9.98
CA LEU A 68 17.08 -22.66 -10.18
C LEU A 68 15.86 -22.04 -9.51
N PHE A 69 16.07 -20.93 -8.81
CA PHE A 69 15.03 -20.15 -8.15
C PHE A 69 15.10 -18.71 -8.62
N LYS A 70 14.11 -18.27 -9.36
CA LYS A 70 13.99 -16.88 -9.79
C LYS A 70 13.34 -16.06 -8.69
N VAL A 71 14.00 -14.99 -8.28
CA VAL A 71 13.63 -14.19 -7.12
C VAL A 71 13.76 -12.70 -7.41
N HIS A 72 13.45 -11.86 -6.42
CA HIS A 72 13.45 -10.40 -6.52
C HIS A 72 14.42 -9.83 -5.49
N ARG A 73 15.46 -9.12 -5.95
CA ARG A 73 16.43 -8.43 -5.07
C ARG A 73 15.73 -7.54 -4.06
N ALA A 74 14.77 -6.75 -4.53
CA ALA A 74 14.01 -5.85 -3.68
C ALA A 74 13.33 -6.57 -2.50
N VAL A 75 12.69 -7.72 -2.73
CA VAL A 75 12.02 -8.50 -1.67
C VAL A 75 13.04 -9.14 -0.74
N LEU A 76 14.13 -9.71 -1.28
CA LEU A 76 15.20 -10.28 -0.45
C LEU A 76 15.85 -9.22 0.43
N LEU A 77 16.16 -8.04 -0.13
CA LEU A 77 16.76 -6.93 0.61
C LEU A 77 15.84 -6.40 1.71
N ALA A 78 14.52 -6.31 1.44
CA ALA A 78 13.56 -5.85 2.44
C ALA A 78 13.38 -6.82 3.58
N ARG A 79 13.32 -8.14 3.28
CA ARG A 79 12.87 -9.16 4.22
C ARG A 79 14.01 -9.95 4.84
N ALA A 80 15.04 -10.25 4.07
CA ALA A 80 16.18 -11.06 4.45
C ALA A 80 17.50 -10.39 4.02
N PRO A 81 17.84 -9.21 4.57
CA PRO A 81 19.01 -8.45 4.14
C PRO A 81 20.32 -9.19 4.42
N GLY A 82 20.43 -9.94 5.51
CA GLY A 82 21.59 -10.75 5.81
C GLY A 82 21.84 -11.86 4.79
N PHE A 83 20.78 -12.55 4.38
CA PHE A 83 20.82 -13.53 3.30
C PHE A 83 21.20 -12.87 1.97
N TYR A 84 20.54 -11.75 1.62
CA TYR A 84 20.81 -11.01 0.39
C TYR A 84 22.29 -10.62 0.28
N PHE A 85 22.88 -10.00 1.33
CA PHE A 85 24.30 -9.60 1.31
C PHE A 85 25.26 -10.78 1.34
N HIS A 86 24.89 -11.89 2.00
CA HIS A 86 25.71 -13.08 2.02
C HIS A 86 25.87 -13.70 0.61
N VAL A 87 24.77 -13.82 -0.13
CA VAL A 87 24.79 -14.38 -1.49
C VAL A 87 25.34 -13.39 -2.51
N ASN A 88 25.00 -12.11 -2.41
CA ASN A 88 25.40 -11.08 -3.37
C ASN A 88 26.89 -10.68 -3.22
N GLY A 89 27.45 -10.77 -2.00
CA GLY A 89 28.87 -10.51 -1.74
C GLY A 89 29.82 -11.55 -2.33
N GLN A 90 29.28 -12.67 -2.82
CA GLN A 90 30.05 -13.71 -3.52
C GLN A 90 30.21 -13.45 -5.03
N THR A 91 29.50 -12.48 -5.58
CA THR A 91 29.57 -12.12 -7.01
C THR A 91 30.28 -10.76 -7.20
N PRO A 92 31.29 -10.65 -8.09
CA PRO A 92 32.13 -9.46 -8.22
C PRO A 92 31.50 -8.27 -8.93
N SER A 93 30.30 -8.35 -9.48
CA SER A 93 29.69 -7.26 -10.27
C SER A 93 28.18 -7.27 -10.22
N GLY A 94 27.61 -6.07 -10.03
CA GLY A 94 26.16 -5.82 -9.96
C GLY A 94 25.41 -5.95 -11.28
N LEU A 95 25.68 -7.00 -12.09
CA LEU A 95 24.97 -7.26 -13.33
C LEU A 95 23.66 -8.00 -13.09
N THR A 96 22.60 -7.48 -13.65
CA THR A 96 21.26 -8.06 -13.71
C THR A 96 21.28 -9.42 -14.42
N ASN A 97 20.63 -10.43 -13.85
CA ASN A 97 20.50 -11.81 -14.32
C ASN A 97 21.69 -12.75 -14.08
N GLU A 98 22.58 -12.47 -13.14
CA GLU A 98 23.61 -13.44 -12.76
C GLU A 98 23.04 -14.61 -11.96
N LEU A 99 23.56 -15.80 -12.28
CA LEU A 99 23.30 -17.02 -11.53
C LEU A 99 24.09 -16.97 -10.23
N VAL A 100 23.41 -16.82 -9.11
CA VAL A 100 24.02 -16.73 -7.79
C VAL A 100 24.02 -18.11 -7.14
N PRO A 101 25.19 -18.76 -6.93
CA PRO A 101 25.26 -20.03 -6.25
C PRO A 101 24.96 -19.87 -4.75
N VAL A 102 24.18 -20.81 -4.22
CA VAL A 102 23.88 -20.91 -2.78
C VAL A 102 24.35 -22.27 -2.31
N ASP A 103 25.39 -22.29 -1.49
CA ASP A 103 26.04 -23.50 -1.03
C ASP A 103 25.53 -23.93 0.35
N ASN A 104 25.68 -25.23 0.66
CA ASN A 104 25.39 -25.85 1.97
C ASN A 104 23.92 -25.75 2.42
N VAL A 105 23.00 -25.61 1.46
CA VAL A 105 21.55 -25.59 1.70
C VAL A 105 20.90 -26.50 0.66
N ASP A 106 19.90 -27.28 1.06
CA ASP A 106 19.13 -28.08 0.14
C ASP A 106 18.10 -27.25 -0.65
N ALA A 107 17.77 -27.67 -1.88
CA ALA A 107 16.78 -27.00 -2.70
C ALA A 107 15.39 -26.92 -2.03
N SER A 108 15.03 -27.94 -1.25
CA SER A 108 13.78 -27.96 -0.47
C SER A 108 13.79 -26.94 0.68
N GLU A 109 14.93 -26.78 1.37
CA GLU A 109 15.12 -25.80 2.44
C GLU A 109 15.09 -24.37 1.92
N LEU A 110 15.81 -24.10 0.81
CA LEU A 110 15.77 -22.78 0.18
C LEU A 110 14.35 -22.43 -0.30
N ARG A 111 13.63 -23.40 -0.88
CA ARG A 111 12.23 -23.19 -1.29
C ARG A 111 11.35 -22.82 -0.12
N ALA A 112 11.46 -23.53 1.02
CA ALA A 112 10.69 -23.25 2.23
C ALA A 112 11.04 -21.86 2.78
N PHE A 113 12.33 -21.53 2.84
CA PHE A 113 12.78 -20.21 3.26
C PHE A 113 12.23 -19.08 2.38
N LEU A 114 12.33 -19.21 1.04
CA LEU A 114 11.78 -18.23 0.12
C LEU A 114 10.26 -18.07 0.29
N GLN A 115 9.51 -19.15 0.48
CA GLN A 115 8.08 -19.04 0.77
C GLN A 115 7.81 -18.21 2.04
N ILE A 116 8.60 -18.40 3.10
CA ILE A 116 8.48 -17.61 4.33
C ILE A 116 8.84 -16.14 4.07
N VAL A 117 9.92 -15.86 3.33
CA VAL A 117 10.35 -14.51 2.95
C VAL A 117 9.21 -13.75 2.26
N TYR A 118 8.52 -14.39 1.32
CA TYR A 118 7.48 -13.76 0.49
C TYR A 118 6.09 -13.73 1.12
N SER A 119 5.81 -14.54 2.14
CA SER A 119 4.44 -14.67 2.65
C SER A 119 4.26 -14.40 4.14
N SER A 120 5.30 -14.46 4.95
CA SER A 120 5.15 -14.30 6.39
C SER A 120 4.75 -12.88 6.78
N ASN A 121 3.61 -12.75 7.45
CA ASN A 121 3.16 -11.49 8.05
C ASN A 121 3.87 -11.15 9.37
N LYS A 122 4.83 -11.99 9.78
CA LYS A 122 5.63 -11.85 11.00
C LYS A 122 7.10 -11.72 10.65
N SER A 123 7.90 -11.38 11.65
CA SER A 123 9.37 -11.34 11.54
C SER A 123 9.92 -12.69 11.07
N ILE A 124 10.89 -12.63 10.17
CA ILE A 124 11.58 -13.81 9.64
C ILE A 124 13.03 -13.92 10.12
N LYS A 125 13.46 -13.07 11.04
CA LYS A 125 14.85 -13.00 11.52
C LYS A 125 15.38 -14.36 11.97
N SER A 126 14.59 -15.13 12.72
CA SER A 126 14.99 -16.47 13.19
C SER A 126 15.21 -17.46 12.04
N TYR A 127 14.39 -17.40 11.00
CA TYR A 127 14.55 -18.25 9.80
C TYR A 127 15.76 -17.83 8.97
N GLU A 128 16.00 -16.53 8.85
CA GLU A 128 17.18 -15.99 8.18
C GLU A 128 18.47 -16.40 8.91
N GLU A 129 18.52 -16.28 10.24
CA GLU A 129 19.66 -16.72 11.03
C GLU A 129 19.93 -18.23 10.91
N GLU A 130 18.88 -19.04 10.85
CA GLU A 130 19.00 -20.49 10.69
C GLU A 130 19.62 -20.86 9.35
N ILE A 131 19.13 -20.28 8.22
CA ILE A 131 19.68 -20.56 6.90
C ILE A 131 21.12 -20.05 6.77
N LEU A 132 21.44 -18.87 7.32
CA LEU A 132 22.78 -18.32 7.32
C LEU A 132 23.77 -19.17 8.11
N LYS A 133 23.36 -19.77 9.25
CA LYS A 133 24.19 -20.72 9.98
C LYS A 133 24.55 -21.93 9.13
N LYS A 134 23.60 -22.51 8.41
CA LYS A 134 23.85 -23.65 7.51
C LYS A 134 24.84 -23.29 6.41
N MET A 135 24.65 -22.13 5.77
CA MET A 135 25.54 -21.65 4.70
C MET A 135 26.99 -21.45 5.19
N LYS A 136 27.18 -20.99 6.42
CA LYS A 136 28.53 -20.76 7.03
C LYS A 136 29.26 -22.03 7.45
N VAL A 137 28.57 -23.09 7.84
CA VAL A 137 29.18 -24.34 8.34
C VAL A 137 30.03 -25.05 7.29
N GLY A 138 29.77 -24.84 5.98
CA GLY A 138 30.55 -25.40 4.88
C GLY A 138 31.83 -24.62 4.52
N SER A 139 31.98 -23.38 4.99
CA SER A 139 33.16 -22.54 4.74
C SER A 139 34.28 -22.83 5.76
N VAL A 140 34.92 -23.98 5.73
CA VAL A 140 36.17 -24.19 6.46
C VAL A 140 37.29 -23.50 5.68
N MET A 141 37.51 -22.21 5.94
CA MET A 141 38.75 -21.53 5.58
C MET A 141 39.78 -21.76 6.67
N PRO A 142 41.05 -22.05 6.33
CA PRO A 142 42.10 -22.23 7.34
C PRO A 142 42.32 -20.94 8.12
N GLU A 143 42.39 -21.08 9.43
CA GLU A 143 42.63 -20.01 10.41
C GLU A 143 43.81 -19.12 10.02
N LYS A 144 43.56 -17.88 9.63
CA LYS A 144 44.49 -16.78 9.88
C LYS A 144 43.83 -15.84 10.87
N LYS A 145 44.27 -15.91 12.11
CA LYS A 145 43.96 -14.90 13.14
C LYS A 145 44.41 -13.53 12.65
N PRO A 146 43.56 -12.52 12.75
CA PRO A 146 43.97 -11.25 13.30
C PRO A 146 43.12 -10.92 14.54
N ASP A 147 43.86 -10.60 15.61
CA ASP A 147 43.39 -9.96 16.80
C ASP A 147 42.70 -8.61 16.43
N VAL A 148 41.39 -8.56 16.49
CA VAL A 148 40.65 -7.33 16.68
C VAL A 148 39.34 -7.66 17.37
N GLY A 149 39.07 -6.98 18.48
CA GLY A 149 37.98 -7.20 19.42
C GLY A 149 36.59 -7.29 18.79
N PHE A 150 35.89 -8.30 19.26
CA PHE A 150 34.46 -8.48 19.04
C PHE A 150 33.68 -7.33 19.70
N GLN A 151 33.18 -6.39 18.90
CA GLN A 151 32.12 -5.49 19.32
C GLN A 151 30.79 -6.15 18.88
N GLU A 152 29.93 -6.37 19.85
CA GLU A 152 28.60 -6.98 19.68
C GLU A 152 27.85 -6.32 18.55
N CYS A 153 27.45 -7.11 17.55
CA CYS A 153 26.58 -6.68 16.44
C CYS A 153 25.12 -6.53 16.91
N GLY A 154 24.85 -5.45 17.65
CA GLY A 154 23.52 -4.91 17.79
C GLY A 154 23.16 -4.09 16.55
N ASN A 155 22.05 -4.42 15.88
CA ASN A 155 21.39 -3.62 14.85
C ASN A 155 22.12 -3.41 13.51
N LEU A 156 22.48 -4.49 12.81
CA LEU A 156 22.97 -4.43 11.43
C LEU A 156 21.89 -3.99 10.40
N SER A 157 20.61 -4.14 10.70
CA SER A 157 19.53 -3.81 9.78
C SER A 157 19.36 -2.30 9.49
N ASP A 158 19.60 -1.45 10.48
CA ASP A 158 19.38 0.00 10.29
C ASP A 158 20.60 0.72 9.68
N SER A 159 21.82 0.18 9.83
CA SER A 159 23.01 0.83 9.31
C SER A 159 23.31 0.50 7.84
N PHE A 160 22.84 -0.65 7.33
CA PHE A 160 23.07 -1.06 5.94
C PHE A 160 22.06 -0.47 4.94
N LEU A 161 20.81 -0.31 5.34
CA LEU A 161 19.81 0.39 4.51
C LEU A 161 20.15 1.89 4.30
N GLY A 162 21.05 2.46 5.10
CA GLY A 162 21.58 3.82 4.93
C GLY A 162 22.69 3.97 3.91
N LYS A 163 23.23 2.87 3.36
CA LYS A 163 24.37 2.87 2.41
C LYS A 163 24.01 2.37 1.02
N CYS A 164 22.74 2.43 0.62
CA CYS A 164 22.41 2.29 -0.78
C CYS A 164 22.88 3.57 -1.47
N GLU A 165 24.06 3.51 -2.11
CA GLU A 165 24.62 4.60 -2.87
C GLU A 165 23.63 4.99 -3.96
N THR A 166 23.08 6.20 -3.84
CA THR A 166 22.44 6.89 -4.95
C THR A 166 23.51 7.07 -6.01
N GLN A 167 23.48 6.31 -7.10
CA GLN A 167 24.19 6.70 -8.31
C GLN A 167 23.63 8.05 -8.73
N GLU A 168 24.37 9.09 -8.39
CA GLU A 168 24.21 10.42 -8.95
C GLU A 168 24.68 10.37 -10.39
N ASP A 169 23.75 10.23 -11.32
CA ASP A 169 23.93 10.70 -12.70
C ASP A 169 22.54 10.95 -13.33
N PHE A 170 21.94 12.06 -12.92
CA PHE A 170 21.02 12.81 -13.78
C PHE A 170 21.06 14.29 -13.36
N THR A 171 21.88 15.07 -14.06
CA THR A 171 21.84 16.53 -14.02
C THR A 171 20.54 17.03 -14.63
N GLY A 172 19.65 17.55 -13.80
CA GLY A 172 18.43 18.21 -14.26
C GLY A 172 17.46 18.57 -13.12
N GLY A 173 17.73 19.67 -12.42
CA GLY A 173 16.73 20.56 -11.85
C GLY A 173 15.78 20.02 -10.79
N GLY A 174 15.96 20.41 -9.53
CA GLY A 174 14.88 20.50 -8.54
C GLY A 174 14.69 19.25 -7.71
N GLY A 175 15.61 18.96 -6.79
CA GLY A 175 15.37 18.06 -5.67
C GLY A 175 14.23 18.60 -4.80
N SER A 176 13.01 18.19 -5.05
CA SER A 176 11.94 18.30 -4.07
C SER A 176 12.11 17.12 -3.13
N PHE A 177 12.65 17.40 -1.97
CA PHE A 177 12.55 16.55 -0.79
C PHE A 177 11.11 16.05 -0.70
N ILE A 178 10.89 14.71 -0.62
CA ILE A 178 9.69 14.17 -0.01
C ILE A 178 9.62 14.88 1.33
N SER A 179 8.66 15.80 1.48
CA SER A 179 8.53 16.54 2.72
C SER A 179 8.44 15.52 3.83
N SER A 180 9.31 15.65 4.81
CA SER A 180 9.41 14.78 5.97
C SER A 180 8.22 14.99 6.94
N ASP A 181 7.02 15.17 6.41
CA ASP A 181 5.79 14.91 7.12
C ASP A 181 5.75 13.39 7.29
N ASN A 182 6.47 12.93 8.32
CA ASN A 182 6.43 11.56 8.82
C ASN A 182 4.97 11.21 9.05
N TYR A 183 4.31 10.72 8.00
CA TYR A 183 3.03 10.04 8.15
C TYR A 183 3.36 8.75 8.89
N ASP A 184 3.19 8.77 10.20
CA ASP A 184 3.32 7.62 11.09
C ASP A 184 2.13 6.66 10.84
N LEU A 185 2.01 6.25 9.55
CA LEU A 185 0.94 5.38 9.08
C LEU A 185 1.33 3.94 9.42
N GLU A 186 0.57 3.34 10.31
CA GLU A 186 0.78 1.96 10.76
C GLU A 186 0.60 0.96 9.60
N PRO A 187 1.63 0.19 9.22
CA PRO A 187 1.50 -0.88 8.22
C PRO A 187 0.61 -2.03 8.72
N ALA A 188 0.03 -2.79 7.79
CA ALA A 188 -0.86 -3.90 8.14
C ALA A 188 -0.14 -5.08 8.82
N SER A 189 1.16 -5.28 8.52
CA SER A 189 1.97 -6.39 9.03
C SER A 189 3.46 -6.04 9.00
N GLU A 190 4.30 -6.89 9.58
CA GLU A 190 5.76 -6.74 9.45
C GLU A 190 6.23 -6.89 8.00
N LEU A 191 5.57 -7.71 7.18
CA LEU A 191 5.81 -7.74 5.73
C LEU A 191 5.58 -6.37 5.11
N GLY A 192 4.46 -5.72 5.44
CA GLY A 192 4.16 -4.37 4.97
C GLY A 192 5.15 -3.33 5.49
N GLU A 193 5.58 -3.44 6.74
CA GLU A 193 6.58 -2.56 7.33
C GLU A 193 7.92 -2.65 6.59
N ASP A 194 8.40 -3.87 6.31
CA ASP A 194 9.66 -4.09 5.61
C ASP A 194 9.62 -3.59 4.16
N LEU A 195 8.52 -3.85 3.44
CA LEU A 195 8.35 -3.34 2.08
C LEU A 195 8.18 -1.82 2.05
N LEU A 196 7.49 -1.23 3.03
CA LEU A 196 7.35 0.22 3.13
C LEU A 196 8.70 0.89 3.43
N LYS A 197 9.52 0.31 4.31
CA LYS A 197 10.90 0.77 4.55
C LYS A 197 11.74 0.74 3.27
N LEU A 198 11.64 -0.32 2.46
CA LEU A 198 12.31 -0.43 1.16
C LEU A 198 11.91 0.72 0.24
N TYR A 199 10.61 1.03 0.16
CA TYR A 199 10.09 2.12 -0.65
C TYR A 199 10.57 3.50 -0.16
N VAL A 200 10.39 3.80 1.12
CA VAL A 200 10.76 5.09 1.71
C VAL A 200 12.26 5.35 1.60
N LYS A 201 13.10 4.33 1.78
CA LYS A 201 14.56 4.42 1.64
C LYS A 201 15.03 4.39 0.19
N GLN A 202 14.12 4.28 -0.77
CA GLN A 202 14.44 4.25 -2.21
C GLN A 202 15.49 3.20 -2.60
N CYS A 203 15.44 2.01 -1.98
CA CYS A 203 16.39 0.95 -2.24
C CYS A 203 16.06 0.20 -3.54
N CYS A 204 16.98 0.19 -4.50
CA CYS A 204 16.90 -0.57 -5.75
C CYS A 204 15.61 -0.38 -6.58
N PRO A 205 15.07 0.84 -6.74
CA PRO A 205 13.90 1.05 -7.59
C PRO A 205 14.27 0.83 -9.06
N ASP A 206 13.34 0.27 -9.83
CA ASP A 206 13.51 -0.07 -11.24
C ASP A 206 12.51 0.64 -12.18
N ILE A 207 11.65 1.50 -11.61
CA ILE A 207 10.70 2.33 -12.36
C ILE A 207 10.39 3.64 -11.62
N GLY A 208 10.14 4.71 -12.38
CA GLY A 208 9.58 5.97 -11.92
C GLY A 208 8.11 6.10 -12.34
N ILE A 209 7.25 6.53 -11.42
CA ILE A 209 5.88 6.93 -11.73
C ILE A 209 5.78 8.45 -11.57
N CYS A 210 5.58 9.16 -12.68
CA CYS A 210 5.50 10.62 -12.71
C CYS A 210 4.06 11.10 -12.61
N VAL A 211 3.78 11.95 -11.61
CA VAL A 211 2.46 12.55 -11.36
C VAL A 211 2.65 14.03 -11.08
N ASP A 212 2.03 14.90 -11.87
CA ASP A 212 2.11 16.35 -11.73
C ASP A 212 3.57 16.88 -11.58
N GLY A 213 4.51 16.27 -12.35
CA GLY A 213 5.93 16.64 -12.33
C GLY A 213 6.76 16.05 -11.18
N GLN A 214 6.14 15.32 -10.24
CA GLN A 214 6.85 14.57 -9.21
C GLN A 214 7.05 13.11 -9.64
N SER A 215 8.25 12.57 -9.43
CA SER A 215 8.57 11.16 -9.68
C SER A 215 8.53 10.35 -8.38
N PHE A 216 7.75 9.26 -8.39
CA PHE A 216 7.66 8.25 -7.35
C PHE A 216 8.47 7.03 -7.81
N ARG A 217 9.64 6.83 -7.22
CA ARG A 217 10.50 5.68 -7.56
C ARG A 217 9.95 4.41 -6.91
N ALA A 218 9.75 3.36 -7.69
CA ALA A 218 9.03 2.16 -7.27
C ALA A 218 9.67 0.89 -7.86
N HIS A 219 9.02 -0.26 -7.61
CA HIS A 219 9.46 -1.58 -8.07
C HIS A 219 8.38 -2.19 -8.96
N ARG A 220 8.71 -2.51 -10.22
CA ARG A 220 7.80 -3.15 -11.20
C ARG A 220 7.12 -4.36 -10.61
N ALA A 221 7.87 -5.23 -9.94
CA ALA A 221 7.35 -6.43 -9.31
C ALA A 221 6.24 -6.09 -8.30
N ILE A 222 6.49 -5.16 -7.36
CA ILE A 222 5.50 -4.79 -6.32
C ILE A 222 4.27 -4.14 -6.96
N LEU A 223 4.46 -3.19 -7.90
CA LEU A 223 3.33 -2.55 -8.59
C LEU A 223 2.46 -3.60 -9.29
N SER A 224 3.07 -4.54 -10.04
CA SER A 224 2.36 -5.59 -10.77
C SER A 224 1.70 -6.62 -9.86
N ALA A 225 2.28 -6.91 -8.69
CA ALA A 225 1.65 -7.81 -7.73
C ALA A 225 0.38 -7.21 -7.12
N ARG A 226 0.41 -5.91 -6.84
CA ARG A 226 -0.61 -5.23 -6.04
C ARG A 226 -1.75 -4.64 -6.85
N SER A 227 -1.55 -4.41 -8.15
CA SER A 227 -2.53 -3.74 -9.02
C SER A 227 -2.60 -4.40 -10.38
N GLY A 228 -3.80 -4.82 -10.77
CA GLY A 228 -4.06 -5.35 -12.11
C GLY A 228 -3.79 -4.33 -13.21
N TYR A 229 -4.03 -3.05 -12.95
CA TYR A 229 -3.71 -1.95 -13.85
C TYR A 229 -2.21 -1.89 -14.14
N PHE A 230 -1.37 -1.83 -13.09
CA PHE A 230 0.08 -1.82 -13.26
C PHE A 230 0.61 -3.13 -13.84
N ALA A 231 0.03 -4.27 -13.47
CA ALA A 231 0.39 -5.55 -14.06
C ALA A 231 0.17 -5.54 -15.59
N ALA A 232 -0.96 -5.06 -16.06
CA ALA A 232 -1.25 -4.93 -17.49
C ALA A 232 -0.29 -3.95 -18.18
N MET A 233 -0.11 -2.77 -17.61
CA MET A 233 0.76 -1.72 -18.15
C MET A 233 2.23 -2.15 -18.24
N LEU A 234 2.73 -2.91 -17.26
CA LEU A 234 4.13 -3.31 -17.17
C LEU A 234 4.43 -4.69 -17.79
N SER A 235 3.42 -5.39 -18.36
CA SER A 235 3.54 -6.76 -18.86
C SER A 235 4.30 -6.95 -20.18
N GLY A 236 4.91 -5.91 -20.75
CA GLY A 236 5.70 -6.01 -21.97
C GLY A 236 4.91 -5.82 -23.27
N CYS A 237 3.57 -5.75 -23.22
CA CYS A 237 2.71 -5.53 -24.40
C CYS A 237 2.51 -4.06 -24.74
N TRP A 238 2.88 -3.14 -23.85
CA TRP A 238 2.66 -1.71 -23.96
C TRP A 238 3.99 -0.95 -24.08
N ALA A 239 3.95 0.25 -24.69
CA ALA A 239 5.15 1.10 -24.82
C ALA A 239 5.76 1.47 -23.47
N GLU A 240 4.91 1.61 -22.46
CA GLU A 240 5.28 1.93 -21.07
C GLU A 240 6.08 0.83 -20.38
N SER A 241 5.97 -0.42 -20.85
CA SER A 241 6.67 -1.55 -20.23
C SER A 241 8.19 -1.45 -20.31
N SER A 242 8.73 -0.77 -21.32
CA SER A 242 10.17 -0.57 -21.53
C SER A 242 10.67 0.80 -21.01
N GLN A 243 9.77 1.66 -20.54
CA GLN A 243 10.15 3.00 -20.07
C GLN A 243 10.68 2.95 -18.62
N GLU A 244 11.68 3.78 -18.33
CA GLU A 244 12.20 3.97 -16.98
C GLU A 244 11.26 4.82 -16.12
N CYS A 245 10.44 5.68 -16.77
CA CYS A 245 9.44 6.52 -16.11
C CYS A 245 8.15 6.53 -16.89
N VAL A 246 7.03 6.34 -16.18
CA VAL A 246 5.66 6.37 -16.73
C VAL A 246 4.91 7.56 -16.13
N THR A 247 4.28 8.38 -16.98
CA THR A 247 3.48 9.53 -16.53
C THR A 247 2.01 9.12 -16.42
N LEU A 248 1.45 9.31 -15.22
CA LEU A 248 0.03 9.12 -14.96
C LEU A 248 -0.71 10.46 -14.95
N GLN A 249 -1.95 10.44 -15.43
CA GLN A 249 -2.86 11.58 -15.44
C GLN A 249 -4.13 11.28 -14.65
N GLY A 250 -4.80 12.32 -14.14
CA GLY A 250 -6.06 12.16 -13.41
C GLY A 250 -5.90 11.74 -11.95
N ILE A 251 -4.69 11.76 -11.43
CA ILE A 251 -4.35 11.53 -10.02
C ILE A 251 -3.43 12.64 -9.55
N THR A 252 -3.59 13.11 -8.31
CA THR A 252 -2.72 14.10 -7.69
C THR A 252 -1.54 13.45 -6.97
N GLN A 253 -0.50 14.23 -6.68
CA GLN A 253 0.66 13.77 -5.90
C GLN A 253 0.25 13.21 -4.51
N GLY A 254 -0.71 13.87 -3.84
CA GLY A 254 -1.21 13.42 -2.53
C GLY A 254 -1.92 12.08 -2.60
N GLU A 255 -2.75 11.87 -3.60
CA GLU A 255 -3.44 10.60 -3.85
C GLU A 255 -2.45 9.49 -4.22
N MET A 256 -1.47 9.79 -5.08
CA MET A 256 -0.43 8.82 -5.44
C MET A 256 0.41 8.41 -4.23
N ASN A 257 0.72 9.35 -3.33
CA ASN A 257 1.40 9.02 -2.09
C ASN A 257 0.59 8.02 -1.22
N VAL A 258 -0.73 8.20 -1.11
CA VAL A 258 -1.62 7.25 -0.41
C VAL A 258 -1.58 5.89 -1.11
N VAL A 259 -1.67 5.85 -2.43
CA VAL A 259 -1.59 4.61 -3.24
C VAL A 259 -0.29 3.88 -2.97
N MET A 260 0.87 4.57 -3.04
CA MET A 260 2.17 3.94 -2.80
C MET A 260 2.29 3.38 -1.39
N HIS A 261 1.90 4.14 -0.36
CA HIS A 261 1.93 3.66 1.02
C HIS A 261 1.03 2.44 1.23
N PHE A 262 -0.13 2.41 0.58
CA PHE A 262 -1.01 1.24 0.62
C PHE A 262 -0.41 0.04 -0.14
N MET A 263 0.14 0.23 -1.33
CA MET A 263 0.70 -0.86 -2.13
C MET A 263 1.87 -1.56 -1.44
N TYR A 264 2.74 -0.80 -0.76
CA TYR A 264 3.87 -1.35 -0.03
C TYR A 264 3.52 -1.79 1.39
N GLY A 265 2.87 -0.93 2.17
CA GLY A 265 2.63 -1.14 3.59
C GLY A 265 1.28 -1.77 3.94
N GLY A 266 0.30 -1.69 3.03
CA GLY A 266 -1.08 -2.02 3.39
C GLY A 266 -1.63 -1.09 4.48
N THR A 267 -1.26 0.20 4.45
CA THR A 267 -1.63 1.19 5.49
C THR A 267 -3.14 1.35 5.62
N LEU A 268 -3.61 1.51 6.87
CA LEU A 268 -5.05 1.57 7.18
C LEU A 268 -5.56 2.98 7.49
N ASP A 269 -4.68 3.96 7.43
CA ASP A 269 -4.99 5.36 7.69
C ASP A 269 -4.47 6.23 6.55
N PHE A 270 -5.07 7.40 6.38
CA PHE A 270 -4.67 8.39 5.40
C PHE A 270 -4.10 9.62 6.09
N PRO A 271 -3.24 10.39 5.39
CA PRO A 271 -2.78 11.69 5.83
C PRO A 271 -3.95 12.63 6.14
N ASP A 272 -3.73 13.60 7.05
CA ASP A 272 -4.71 14.64 7.32
C ASP A 272 -5.04 15.39 6.03
N LYS A 273 -6.31 15.77 5.87
CA LYS A 273 -6.85 16.47 4.68
C LYS A 273 -6.93 15.64 3.38
N THR A 274 -6.73 14.32 3.45
CA THR A 274 -6.97 13.45 2.28
C THR A 274 -8.44 13.48 1.88
N ASN A 275 -8.70 13.66 0.58
CA ASN A 275 -10.04 13.53 0.04
C ASN A 275 -10.38 12.04 -0.13
N VAL A 276 -11.11 11.48 0.84
CA VAL A 276 -11.42 10.04 0.87
C VAL A 276 -12.30 9.62 -0.31
N GLY A 277 -13.18 10.50 -0.80
CA GLY A 277 -13.99 10.24 -1.99
C GLY A 277 -13.13 10.05 -3.24
N GLN A 278 -12.08 10.86 -3.40
CA GLN A 278 -11.13 10.69 -4.50
C GLN A 278 -10.27 9.43 -4.34
N ILE A 279 -9.91 9.05 -3.11
CA ILE A 279 -9.19 7.77 -2.89
C ILE A 279 -10.06 6.58 -3.32
N LEU A 280 -11.39 6.63 -3.14
CA LEU A 280 -12.28 5.59 -3.66
C LEU A 280 -12.22 5.49 -5.19
N ASN A 281 -12.30 6.62 -5.90
CA ASN A 281 -12.19 6.66 -7.36
C ASN A 281 -10.84 6.13 -7.85
N VAL A 282 -9.76 6.53 -7.18
CA VAL A 282 -8.39 6.08 -7.48
C VAL A 282 -8.23 4.59 -7.21
N ALA A 283 -8.81 4.08 -6.12
CA ALA A 283 -8.79 2.65 -5.81
C ALA A 283 -9.50 1.82 -6.89
N ASP A 284 -10.65 2.28 -7.37
CA ASP A 284 -11.37 1.63 -8.47
C ASP A 284 -10.59 1.72 -9.79
N MET A 285 -10.01 2.89 -10.11
CA MET A 285 -9.19 3.10 -11.32
C MET A 285 -8.00 2.14 -11.40
N TYR A 286 -7.30 1.93 -10.29
CA TYR A 286 -6.12 1.07 -10.25
C TYR A 286 -6.40 -0.36 -9.79
N GLY A 287 -7.66 -0.74 -9.57
CA GLY A 287 -8.06 -2.09 -9.14
C GLY A 287 -7.54 -2.46 -7.74
N LEU A 288 -7.54 -1.51 -6.82
CA LEU A 288 -7.04 -1.65 -5.45
C LEU A 288 -8.19 -1.89 -4.47
N GLU A 289 -8.82 -3.07 -4.54
CA GLU A 289 -9.98 -3.42 -3.69
C GLU A 289 -9.70 -3.22 -2.19
N GLY A 290 -8.51 -3.61 -1.71
CA GLY A 290 -8.13 -3.40 -0.32
C GLY A 290 -8.05 -1.92 0.08
N LEU A 291 -7.59 -1.04 -0.81
CA LEU A 291 -7.58 0.41 -0.58
C LEU A 291 -9.00 0.97 -0.53
N ARG A 292 -9.89 0.45 -1.38
CA ARG A 292 -11.32 0.78 -1.36
C ARG A 292 -11.95 0.44 -0.02
N GLU A 293 -11.69 -0.74 0.53
CA GLU A 293 -12.16 -1.14 1.86
C GLU A 293 -11.59 -0.27 2.99
N VAL A 294 -10.32 0.12 2.89
CA VAL A 294 -9.71 1.08 3.84
C VAL A 294 -10.41 2.43 3.76
N ALA A 295 -10.70 2.94 2.56
CA ALA A 295 -11.38 4.22 2.38
C ALA A 295 -12.83 4.18 2.96
N ILE A 296 -13.56 3.10 2.73
CA ILE A 296 -14.89 2.88 3.33
C ILE A 296 -14.80 2.84 4.87
N TYR A 297 -13.81 2.15 5.41
CA TYR A 297 -13.56 2.11 6.86
C TYR A 297 -13.28 3.51 7.42
N VAL A 298 -12.46 4.31 6.75
CA VAL A 298 -12.14 5.69 7.16
C VAL A 298 -13.40 6.57 7.12
N LEU A 299 -14.24 6.45 6.09
CA LEU A 299 -15.53 7.16 6.03
C LEU A 299 -16.45 6.76 7.18
N ARG A 300 -16.60 5.48 7.48
CA ARG A 300 -17.40 5.01 8.63
C ARG A 300 -16.85 5.52 9.97
N ARG A 301 -15.54 5.57 10.13
CA ARG A 301 -14.88 6.03 11.35
C ARG A 301 -14.97 7.54 11.52
N ASP A 302 -14.53 8.32 10.56
CA ASP A 302 -14.28 9.75 10.70
C ASP A 302 -15.52 10.59 10.40
N TYR A 303 -16.38 10.15 9.47
CA TYR A 303 -17.61 10.86 9.11
C TYR A 303 -18.84 10.39 9.87
N CYS A 304 -18.96 9.09 10.12
CA CYS A 304 -20.17 8.51 10.72
C CYS A 304 -19.97 8.06 12.17
N ASN A 305 -18.75 8.08 12.70
CA ASN A 305 -18.44 7.51 14.02
C ASN A 305 -19.07 6.12 14.21
N PHE A 306 -19.01 5.27 13.17
CA PHE A 306 -19.62 3.94 13.11
C PHE A 306 -21.12 3.94 13.46
N PHE A 307 -21.84 5.01 13.11
CA PHE A 307 -23.27 5.19 13.36
C PHE A 307 -23.66 5.05 14.85
N GLN A 308 -22.73 5.38 15.75
CA GLN A 308 -22.99 5.39 17.19
C GLN A 308 -23.74 6.68 17.56
N LYS A 309 -24.11 6.81 18.86
CA LYS A 309 -24.97 7.88 19.39
C LYS A 309 -24.79 9.24 18.69
N PRO A 310 -25.89 9.92 18.35
CA PRO A 310 -25.84 11.17 17.62
C PRO A 310 -25.09 12.24 18.41
N VAL A 311 -24.01 12.74 17.83
CA VAL A 311 -23.29 13.92 18.31
C VAL A 311 -23.65 15.08 17.38
N PRO A 312 -23.95 16.30 17.84
CA PRO A 312 -24.38 17.42 16.99
C PRO A 312 -23.46 17.69 15.78
N ARG A 313 -22.16 17.47 15.91
CA ARG A 313 -21.18 17.62 14.83
C ARG A 313 -21.19 16.47 13.80
N THR A 314 -21.83 15.37 14.12
CA THR A 314 -21.85 14.16 13.28
C THR A 314 -22.93 14.23 12.18
N LEU A 315 -23.95 15.08 12.34
CA LEU A 315 -25.05 15.18 11.36
C LEU A 315 -24.57 15.63 9.97
N ALA A 316 -23.83 16.73 9.91
CA ALA A 316 -23.30 17.26 8.65
C ALA A 316 -22.29 16.29 8.02
N SER A 317 -21.44 15.63 8.78
CA SER A 317 -20.46 14.67 8.26
C SER A 317 -21.11 13.39 7.74
N VAL A 318 -22.22 12.91 8.35
CA VAL A 318 -22.99 11.78 7.79
C VAL A 318 -23.64 12.14 6.46
N LEU A 319 -24.18 13.37 6.32
CA LEU A 319 -24.70 13.84 5.04
C LEU A 319 -23.61 13.92 3.95
N GLU A 320 -22.43 14.41 4.32
CA GLU A 320 -21.27 14.41 3.41
C GLU A 320 -20.87 12.98 3.01
N CYS A 321 -20.80 12.07 3.97
CA CYS A 321 -20.54 10.65 3.72
C CYS A 321 -21.60 10.03 2.79
N LEU A 322 -22.87 10.36 2.99
CA LEU A 322 -23.99 9.91 2.12
C LEU A 322 -23.77 10.36 0.67
N ILE A 323 -23.40 11.62 0.46
CA ILE A 323 -23.16 12.19 -0.88
C ILE A 323 -21.96 11.48 -1.52
N ILE A 324 -20.88 11.29 -0.77
CA ILE A 324 -19.69 10.56 -1.25
C ILE A 324 -20.08 9.12 -1.64
N ALA A 325 -20.73 8.40 -0.73
CA ALA A 325 -21.13 7.00 -0.98
C ALA A 325 -22.01 6.85 -2.24
N HIS A 326 -22.93 7.81 -2.47
CA HIS A 326 -23.78 7.84 -3.66
C HIS A 326 -22.95 8.12 -4.92
N SER A 327 -22.06 9.12 -4.90
CA SER A 327 -21.28 9.55 -6.07
C SER A 327 -20.29 8.50 -6.57
N VAL A 328 -19.75 7.67 -5.64
CA VAL A 328 -18.78 6.60 -5.98
C VAL A 328 -19.40 5.19 -5.94
N GLY A 329 -20.73 5.08 -5.85
CA GLY A 329 -21.44 3.80 -5.95
C GLY A 329 -21.18 2.82 -4.80
N VAL A 330 -20.91 3.30 -3.57
CA VAL A 330 -20.76 2.43 -2.38
C VAL A 330 -22.12 2.18 -1.75
N GLU A 331 -22.90 1.26 -2.34
CA GLU A 331 -24.30 1.01 -1.97
C GLU A 331 -24.49 0.63 -0.48
N SER A 332 -23.59 -0.20 0.07
CA SER A 332 -23.70 -0.61 1.48
C SER A 332 -23.54 0.57 2.45
N LEU A 333 -22.58 1.46 2.19
CA LEU A 333 -22.37 2.64 3.00
C LEU A 333 -23.49 3.66 2.81
N PHE A 334 -23.98 3.82 1.57
CA PHE A 334 -25.14 4.64 1.26
C PHE A 334 -26.37 4.17 2.06
N ALA A 335 -26.66 2.86 2.04
CA ALA A 335 -27.80 2.29 2.80
C ALA A 335 -27.64 2.48 4.30
N ASP A 336 -26.42 2.29 4.85
CA ASP A 336 -26.14 2.52 6.27
C ASP A 336 -26.40 3.98 6.67
N CYS A 337 -25.91 4.94 5.87
CA CYS A 337 -26.17 6.38 6.06
C CYS A 337 -27.67 6.70 5.99
N MET A 338 -28.37 6.15 4.98
CA MET A 338 -29.80 6.37 4.79
C MET A 338 -30.61 5.88 5.98
N ASN A 339 -30.38 4.66 6.44
CA ASN A 339 -31.09 4.08 7.59
C ASN A 339 -30.87 4.94 8.84
N TRP A 340 -29.64 5.36 9.09
CA TRP A 340 -29.32 6.20 10.23
C TRP A 340 -29.97 7.59 10.15
N ILE A 341 -30.04 8.20 8.95
CA ILE A 341 -30.72 9.47 8.70
C ILE A 341 -32.23 9.35 8.99
N ILE A 342 -32.86 8.24 8.55
CA ILE A 342 -34.29 8.00 8.75
C ILE A 342 -34.59 7.88 10.24
N ASP A 343 -33.80 7.15 11.00
CA ASP A 343 -33.96 6.99 12.44
C ASP A 343 -33.82 8.32 13.22
N HIS A 344 -33.15 9.30 12.61
CA HIS A 344 -32.90 10.61 13.19
C HIS A 344 -33.48 11.77 12.38
N PHE A 345 -34.48 11.51 11.54
CA PHE A 345 -34.98 12.42 10.49
C PHE A 345 -35.35 13.82 11.01
N ALA A 346 -36.04 13.91 12.14
CA ALA A 346 -36.44 15.20 12.71
C ALA A 346 -35.26 16.15 12.95
N ARG A 347 -34.09 15.62 13.30
CA ARG A 347 -32.86 16.40 13.49
C ARG A 347 -32.22 16.79 12.17
N PHE A 348 -32.17 15.85 11.20
CA PHE A 348 -31.63 16.11 9.87
C PHE A 348 -32.44 17.13 9.09
N TRP A 349 -33.78 17.10 9.21
CA TRP A 349 -34.65 18.03 8.53
C TRP A 349 -34.39 19.50 8.95
N SER A 350 -34.00 19.74 10.18
CA SER A 350 -33.62 21.05 10.67
C SER A 350 -32.17 21.45 10.39
N GLU A 351 -31.37 20.53 9.88
CA GLU A 351 -29.94 20.77 9.57
C GLU A 351 -29.80 21.50 8.24
N ARG A 352 -29.12 22.67 8.25
CA ARG A 352 -28.93 23.47 7.03
C ARG A 352 -28.21 22.70 5.91
N SER A 353 -27.29 21.80 6.27
CA SER A 353 -26.54 20.96 5.32
C SER A 353 -27.44 19.99 4.56
N PHE A 354 -28.63 19.65 5.07
CA PHE A 354 -29.58 18.79 4.33
C PHE A 354 -30.11 19.46 3.04
N ALA A 355 -30.20 20.78 3.00
CA ALA A 355 -30.60 21.53 1.81
C ALA A 355 -29.55 21.40 0.67
N ASN A 356 -28.31 21.07 0.98
CA ASN A 356 -27.23 20.86 0.00
C ASN A 356 -27.16 19.44 -0.54
N VAL A 357 -27.94 18.50 0.00
CA VAL A 357 -28.04 17.14 -0.49
C VAL A 357 -28.73 17.14 -1.85
N PRO A 358 -28.26 16.38 -2.87
CA PRO A 358 -28.90 16.28 -4.16
C PRO A 358 -30.39 15.96 -4.05
N PRO A 359 -31.27 16.60 -4.87
CA PRO A 359 -32.73 16.44 -4.77
C PRO A 359 -33.23 15.00 -4.88
N GLU A 360 -32.51 14.18 -5.66
CA GLU A 360 -32.82 12.75 -5.85
C GLU A 360 -32.62 11.98 -4.53
N ILE A 361 -31.55 12.27 -3.81
CA ILE A 361 -31.27 11.67 -2.51
C ILE A 361 -32.28 12.17 -1.48
N GLN A 362 -32.60 13.46 -1.48
CA GLN A 362 -33.64 14.00 -0.58
C GLN A 362 -34.98 13.29 -0.80
N LYS A 363 -35.38 13.10 -2.07
CA LYS A 363 -36.61 12.38 -2.43
C LYS A 363 -36.57 10.93 -1.97
N THR A 364 -35.42 10.27 -2.12
CA THR A 364 -35.23 8.88 -1.64
C THR A 364 -35.35 8.82 -0.11
N CYS A 365 -34.75 9.76 0.63
CA CYS A 365 -34.90 9.85 2.09
C CYS A 365 -36.37 9.98 2.51
N LEU A 366 -37.13 10.85 1.86
CA LEU A 366 -38.55 11.05 2.14
C LEU A 366 -39.38 9.80 1.83
N ASN A 367 -39.14 9.14 0.71
CA ASN A 367 -39.85 7.91 0.35
C ASN A 367 -39.61 6.79 1.37
N MET A 368 -38.35 6.60 1.79
CA MET A 368 -38.00 5.60 2.79
C MET A 368 -38.60 5.93 4.16
N LEU A 369 -38.66 7.21 4.54
CA LEU A 369 -39.34 7.64 5.78
C LEU A 369 -40.81 7.31 5.75
N ILE A 370 -41.51 7.64 4.62
CA ILE A 370 -42.94 7.32 4.45
C ILE A 370 -43.16 5.80 4.58
N GLN A 371 -42.33 4.99 3.92
CA GLN A 371 -42.40 3.54 4.00
C GLN A 371 -42.19 3.02 5.43
N SER A 372 -41.24 3.60 6.17
CA SER A 372 -40.98 3.23 7.57
C SER A 372 -42.16 3.55 8.48
N LEU A 373 -42.85 4.65 8.24
CA LEU A 373 -44.06 5.05 9.01
C LEU A 373 -45.26 4.14 8.71
N VAL A 374 -45.44 3.77 7.43
CA VAL A 374 -46.53 2.87 7.00
C VAL A 374 -46.33 1.46 7.52
N SER A 375 -45.09 0.99 7.71
CA SER A 375 -44.80 -0.36 8.24
C SER A 375 -44.96 -0.47 9.77
N ILE A 376 -45.16 0.64 10.48
CA ILE A 376 -45.39 0.69 11.93
C ILE A 376 -46.92 0.71 12.25
N THR A 377 -47.74 1.05 11.27
CA THR A 377 -49.24 0.99 11.38
C THR A 377 -49.78 -0.33 10.92
#